data_bade2b09f379989c288e02a9d94a58e7
#
_entry.id   bade2b09f379989c288e02a9d94a58e7
#
_cell.length_a   1.000
_cell.length_b   1.000
_cell.length_c   1.000
_cell.angle_alpha   90.00
_cell.angle_beta   90.00
_cell.angle_gamma   90.00
#
_symmetry.space_group_name_H-M   'P 1'
#
loop_
_entity.id
_entity.type
_entity.pdbx_description
1 polymer ?
#
loop_
_entity_poly.entity_id
_entity_poly.type
_entity_poly.pdbx_seq_one_letter_code
_entity_poly.pdbx_strand_id
1 'polypeptide(L)'
;YYARWYYMPVLILCAMTACALEAPDTDLDAPARGIGWLMVATLAFAVVPVQDTESGSWSFGVLQNPGQFAAVFAFGLGGLLVYRFLCGRWRGQKVFARRLLAATLAFACAFSVVHIGIGKFGQWNTDSDLVEEYTNALKLKEDLPAGDWRVDTYKTHDNLGLWLDKSCLQYFGSTAAPSILSFYPALGVKRDVRSEPELSNYALRGLLSVKYLLTTQKHQEDFLAEADEGWSYYDTRDGYLLYENENYVPMGFTYDYYLTESQYENTIKTTRSNLLMRALVLKDEDAETYSEYLQPLPEERLNDLYYDTYVEDCDARRATASRVFEMTNSGFHAEIDLTRENLVFFSVPYDDGFTAYVNGEQADIVEVDEGLMAVLCPAGTNRVDFVYQADGYSLSRTVTLAAIPVFAVYCGFWWDRKKRKTA
;
A
#
# COMPACT_ATOMS: atom_id res chain seq x y z
N TYR A 1 10.13 0.00 -13.96
CA TYR A 1 10.13 1.41 -13.54
C TYR A 1 8.76 2.02 -13.81
N TYR A 2 8.00 2.26 -12.77
CA TYR A 2 6.70 2.92 -12.84
C TYR A 2 6.92 4.43 -12.96
N ALA A 3 7.02 4.93 -14.18
CA ALA A 3 7.24 6.36 -14.44
C ALA A 3 5.96 7.18 -14.25
N ARG A 4 5.36 7.12 -13.07
CA ARG A 4 4.11 7.83 -12.72
C ARG A 4 4.21 9.35 -12.87
N TRP A 5 5.41 9.91 -12.90
CA TRP A 5 5.67 11.34 -13.08
C TRP A 5 5.67 11.79 -14.56
N TYR A 6 5.52 10.89 -15.53
CA TYR A 6 5.51 11.25 -16.96
C TYR A 6 4.38 12.19 -17.35
N TYR A 7 3.30 12.27 -16.58
CA TYR A 7 2.25 13.25 -16.84
C TYR A 7 2.76 14.70 -16.78
N MET A 8 3.79 15.01 -15.97
CA MET A 8 4.36 16.35 -15.88
C MET A 8 5.08 16.78 -17.18
N PRO A 9 6.05 16.01 -17.73
CA PRO A 9 6.62 16.29 -19.06
C PRO A 9 5.57 16.36 -20.15
N VAL A 10 4.56 15.46 -20.14
CA VAL A 10 3.49 15.50 -21.14
C VAL A 10 2.69 16.80 -21.06
N LEU A 11 2.34 17.26 -19.86
CA LEU A 11 1.66 18.54 -19.66
C LEU A 11 2.48 19.73 -20.18
N ILE A 12 3.78 19.74 -19.87
CA ILE A 12 4.70 20.79 -20.36
C ILE A 12 4.78 20.78 -21.89
N LEU A 13 4.92 19.60 -22.50
CA LEU A 13 4.95 19.46 -23.97
C LEU A 13 3.63 19.90 -24.61
N CYS A 14 2.48 19.58 -24.01
CA CYS A 14 1.20 20.09 -24.47
C CYS A 14 1.08 21.62 -24.40
N ALA A 15 1.54 22.21 -23.29
CA ALA A 15 1.54 23.66 -23.13
C ALA A 15 2.49 24.35 -24.13
N MET A 16 3.69 23.82 -24.31
CA MET A 16 4.65 24.32 -25.33
C MET A 16 4.08 24.22 -26.75
N THR A 17 3.41 23.11 -27.07
CA THR A 17 2.75 22.93 -28.37
C THR A 17 1.63 23.95 -28.59
N ALA A 18 0.81 24.18 -27.57
CA ALA A 18 -0.25 25.20 -27.66
C ALA A 18 0.33 26.61 -27.87
N CYS A 19 1.36 26.99 -27.11
CA CYS A 19 2.04 28.27 -27.30
C CYS A 19 2.69 28.40 -28.70
N ALA A 20 3.32 27.34 -29.20
CA ALA A 20 3.92 27.32 -30.54
C ALA A 20 2.87 27.47 -31.65
N LEU A 21 1.68 26.88 -31.49
CA LEU A 21 0.58 27.00 -32.44
C LEU A 21 -0.07 28.41 -32.47
N GLU A 22 0.01 29.14 -31.37
CA GLU A 22 -0.46 30.52 -31.25
C GLU A 22 0.54 31.55 -31.85
N ALA A 23 1.81 31.19 -31.94
CA ALA A 23 2.85 32.09 -32.45
C ALA A 23 2.72 32.23 -33.99
N PRO A 24 2.70 33.48 -34.53
CA PRO A 24 2.41 33.73 -35.96
C PRO A 24 3.50 33.20 -36.90
N ASP A 25 4.76 33.14 -36.45
CA ASP A 25 5.94 32.80 -37.25
C ASP A 25 6.41 31.33 -37.05
N THR A 26 5.60 30.47 -36.49
CA THR A 26 5.97 29.07 -36.20
C THR A 26 6.16 28.27 -37.51
N ASP A 27 7.34 27.64 -37.69
CA ASP A 27 7.55 26.64 -38.77
C ASP A 27 6.79 25.36 -38.46
N LEU A 28 5.62 25.20 -38.98
CA LEU A 28 4.77 24.01 -38.81
C LEU A 28 5.33 22.75 -39.49
N ASP A 29 6.34 22.88 -40.37
CA ASP A 29 6.98 21.74 -41.04
C ASP A 29 8.15 21.16 -40.19
N ALA A 30 8.77 21.97 -39.35
CA ALA A 30 9.85 21.51 -38.48
C ALA A 30 9.42 20.34 -37.54
N PRO A 31 8.27 20.38 -36.82
CA PRO A 31 7.81 19.26 -36.04
C PRO A 31 7.61 17.98 -36.83
N ALA A 32 7.06 18.09 -38.08
CA ALA A 32 6.84 16.94 -38.92
C ALA A 32 8.15 16.27 -39.39
N ARG A 33 9.20 17.09 -39.64
CA ARG A 33 10.54 16.56 -39.97
C ARG A 33 11.16 15.91 -38.74
N GLY A 34 11.09 16.56 -37.57
CA GLY A 34 11.63 16.04 -36.29
C GLY A 34 10.99 14.70 -35.88
N ILE A 35 9.67 14.63 -35.92
CA ILE A 35 8.92 13.38 -35.62
C ILE A 35 9.27 12.30 -36.66
N GLY A 36 9.40 12.64 -37.93
CA GLY A 36 9.81 11.68 -38.95
C GLY A 36 11.19 11.07 -38.68
N TRP A 37 12.17 11.87 -38.31
CA TRP A 37 13.50 11.38 -37.94
C TRP A 37 13.46 10.55 -36.64
N LEU A 38 12.67 10.95 -35.65
CA LEU A 38 12.48 10.18 -34.44
C LEU A 38 11.87 8.79 -34.74
N MET A 39 10.89 8.72 -35.62
CA MET A 39 10.30 7.45 -36.09
C MET A 39 11.33 6.57 -36.78
N VAL A 40 12.19 7.14 -37.66
CA VAL A 40 13.28 6.37 -38.27
C VAL A 40 14.26 5.86 -37.22
N ALA A 41 14.62 6.69 -36.24
CA ALA A 41 15.50 6.28 -35.16
C ALA A 41 14.88 5.15 -34.29
N THR A 42 13.57 5.22 -33.98
CA THR A 42 12.88 4.17 -33.21
C THR A 42 12.78 2.85 -33.98
N LEU A 43 12.66 2.87 -35.32
CA LEU A 43 12.74 1.65 -36.15
C LEU A 43 14.11 0.97 -36.02
N ALA A 44 15.18 1.72 -35.86
CA ALA A 44 16.51 1.13 -35.69
C ALA A 44 16.56 0.19 -34.46
N PHE A 45 15.87 0.54 -33.36
CA PHE A 45 15.78 -0.33 -32.18
C PHE A 45 15.01 -1.63 -32.43
N ALA A 46 14.13 -1.68 -33.42
CA ALA A 46 13.41 -2.89 -33.80
C ALA A 46 14.27 -3.90 -34.57
N VAL A 47 15.42 -3.47 -35.11
CA VAL A 47 16.27 -4.30 -35.96
C VAL A 47 17.70 -4.50 -35.40
N VAL A 48 18.04 -3.88 -34.29
CA VAL A 48 19.35 -4.08 -33.64
C VAL A 48 19.50 -5.54 -33.21
N PRO A 49 20.58 -6.24 -33.61
CA PRO A 49 20.81 -7.60 -33.13
C PRO A 49 21.19 -7.56 -31.65
N VAL A 50 20.52 -8.39 -30.84
CA VAL A 50 20.77 -8.54 -29.41
C VAL A 50 21.06 -10.01 -29.12
N GLN A 51 22.10 -10.27 -28.33
CA GLN A 51 22.40 -11.59 -27.85
C GLN A 51 21.81 -11.76 -26.45
N ASP A 52 21.02 -12.80 -26.29
CA ASP A 52 20.50 -13.21 -24.98
C ASP A 52 21.68 -13.72 -24.12
N THR A 53 21.86 -13.14 -22.95
CA THR A 53 22.96 -13.48 -22.03
C THR A 53 22.79 -14.84 -21.38
N GLU A 54 21.58 -15.37 -21.28
CA GLU A 54 21.31 -16.68 -20.64
C GLU A 54 21.37 -17.82 -21.65
N SER A 55 20.76 -17.66 -22.84
CA SER A 55 20.69 -18.70 -23.87
C SER A 55 21.80 -18.60 -24.93
N GLY A 56 22.51 -17.48 -25.01
CA GLY A 56 23.51 -17.22 -26.04
C GLY A 56 22.95 -17.05 -27.44
N SER A 57 21.63 -17.09 -27.61
CA SER A 57 20.94 -16.98 -28.90
C SER A 57 20.85 -15.53 -29.37
N TRP A 58 20.91 -15.35 -30.70
CA TRP A 58 20.75 -14.02 -31.31
C TRP A 58 19.27 -13.76 -31.66
N SER A 59 18.75 -12.63 -31.24
CA SER A 59 17.43 -12.12 -31.64
C SER A 59 17.58 -10.72 -32.26
N PHE A 60 16.56 -10.30 -33.04
CA PHE A 60 16.53 -8.95 -33.59
C PHE A 60 15.53 -8.09 -32.81
N GLY A 61 16.00 -6.88 -32.41
CA GLY A 61 15.22 -5.89 -31.69
C GLY A 61 15.26 -6.04 -30.19
N VAL A 62 15.31 -4.88 -29.51
CA VAL A 62 15.25 -4.76 -28.04
C VAL A 62 13.81 -4.65 -27.51
N LEU A 63 12.83 -5.04 -28.31
CA LEU A 63 11.43 -4.82 -28.02
C LEU A 63 10.83 -6.00 -27.24
N GLN A 64 10.38 -5.74 -26.02
CA GLN A 64 9.67 -6.73 -25.20
C GLN A 64 8.33 -7.17 -25.84
N ASN A 65 7.61 -6.21 -26.49
CA ASN A 65 6.30 -6.44 -27.09
C ASN A 65 6.26 -5.91 -28.53
N PRO A 66 6.74 -6.66 -29.55
CA PRO A 66 6.80 -6.19 -30.93
C PRO A 66 5.45 -5.80 -31.52
N GLY A 67 4.38 -6.51 -31.15
CA GLY A 67 3.01 -6.21 -31.61
C GLY A 67 2.48 -4.87 -31.08
N GLN A 68 2.71 -4.57 -29.81
CA GLN A 68 2.35 -3.27 -29.23
C GLN A 68 3.17 -2.13 -29.85
N PHE A 69 4.47 -2.35 -30.06
CA PHE A 69 5.33 -1.39 -30.75
C PHE A 69 4.82 -1.11 -32.17
N ALA A 70 4.52 -2.14 -32.95
CA ALA A 70 4.02 -1.99 -34.32
C ALA A 70 2.71 -1.19 -34.35
N ALA A 71 1.78 -1.45 -33.44
CA ALA A 71 0.53 -0.70 -33.34
C ALA A 71 0.76 0.77 -33.00
N VAL A 72 1.57 1.07 -31.98
CA VAL A 72 1.90 2.45 -31.55
C VAL A 72 2.64 3.18 -32.68
N PHE A 73 3.57 2.50 -33.34
CA PHE A 73 4.30 3.05 -34.48
C PHE A 73 3.37 3.37 -35.68
N ALA A 74 2.44 2.47 -36.01
CA ALA A 74 1.46 2.70 -37.08
C ALA A 74 0.55 3.90 -36.74
N PHE A 75 0.11 4.03 -35.49
CA PHE A 75 -0.62 5.21 -35.05
C PHE A 75 0.21 6.48 -35.19
N GLY A 76 1.47 6.47 -34.71
CA GLY A 76 2.36 7.61 -34.85
C GLY A 76 2.54 8.06 -36.29
N LEU A 77 2.73 7.10 -37.21
CA LEU A 77 2.82 7.35 -38.65
C LEU A 77 1.51 7.92 -39.20
N GLY A 78 0.37 7.33 -38.82
CA GLY A 78 -0.95 7.84 -39.23
C GLY A 78 -1.19 9.27 -38.76
N GLY A 79 -0.85 9.59 -37.52
CA GLY A 79 -0.92 10.93 -36.95
C GLY A 79 -0.03 11.95 -37.69
N LEU A 80 1.19 11.55 -38.05
CA LEU A 80 2.12 12.38 -38.83
C LEU A 80 1.59 12.66 -40.21
N LEU A 81 1.03 11.65 -40.88
CA LEU A 81 0.44 11.80 -42.22
C LEU A 81 -0.79 12.73 -42.20
N VAL A 82 -1.67 12.56 -41.22
CA VAL A 82 -2.83 13.45 -41.02
C VAL A 82 -2.38 14.87 -40.73
N TYR A 83 -1.40 15.07 -39.88
CA TYR A 83 -0.83 16.40 -39.60
C TYR A 83 -0.28 17.07 -40.87
N ARG A 84 0.54 16.36 -41.63
CA ARG A 84 1.09 16.88 -42.91
C ARG A 84 0.00 17.21 -43.92
N PHE A 85 -1.03 16.37 -44.03
CA PHE A 85 -2.19 16.63 -44.88
C PHE A 85 -2.94 17.90 -44.48
N LEU A 86 -3.20 18.08 -43.16
CA LEU A 86 -3.86 19.28 -42.61
C LEU A 86 -3.01 20.55 -42.88
N CYS A 87 -1.72 20.50 -42.66
CA CYS A 87 -0.81 21.60 -42.95
C CYS A 87 -0.77 21.94 -44.42
N GLY A 88 -0.64 20.94 -45.31
CA GLY A 88 -0.58 21.14 -46.77
C GLY A 88 -1.88 21.68 -47.36
N ARG A 89 -3.05 21.32 -46.82
CA ARG A 89 -4.36 21.65 -47.39
C ARG A 89 -5.00 22.92 -46.83
N TRP A 90 -4.77 23.24 -45.57
CA TRP A 90 -5.51 24.30 -44.85
C TRP A 90 -4.63 25.32 -44.10
N ARG A 91 -3.29 25.23 -44.17
CA ARG A 91 -2.40 26.23 -43.61
C ARG A 91 -2.77 27.64 -44.09
N GLY A 92 -2.86 28.57 -43.17
CA GLY A 92 -3.23 29.96 -43.44
C GLY A 92 -4.75 30.21 -43.57
N GLN A 93 -5.60 29.18 -43.54
CA GLN A 93 -7.05 29.34 -43.55
C GLN A 93 -7.60 29.47 -42.10
N LYS A 94 -8.66 30.27 -41.94
CA LYS A 94 -9.32 30.46 -40.59
C LYS A 94 -9.83 29.14 -39.99
N VAL A 95 -10.05 28.13 -40.79
CA VAL A 95 -10.55 26.80 -40.36
C VAL A 95 -9.44 25.86 -39.90
N PHE A 96 -8.17 26.20 -40.10
CA PHE A 96 -7.02 25.32 -39.83
C PHE A 96 -6.97 24.88 -38.37
N ALA A 97 -6.97 25.81 -37.41
CA ALA A 97 -6.91 25.51 -35.98
C ALA A 97 -8.05 24.61 -35.51
N ARG A 98 -9.30 24.88 -35.99
CA ARG A 98 -10.46 24.07 -35.64
C ARG A 98 -10.35 22.65 -36.17
N ARG A 99 -9.86 22.48 -37.43
CA ARG A 99 -9.69 21.14 -38.04
C ARG A 99 -8.52 20.38 -37.39
N LEU A 100 -7.44 21.07 -37.08
CA LEU A 100 -6.33 20.47 -36.35
C LEU A 100 -6.78 19.97 -34.98
N LEU A 101 -7.50 20.77 -34.20
CA LEU A 101 -8.06 20.37 -32.91
C LEU A 101 -8.98 19.15 -33.03
N ALA A 102 -9.91 19.18 -34.00
CA ALA A 102 -10.84 18.08 -34.20
C ALA A 102 -10.11 16.77 -34.58
N ALA A 103 -9.10 16.87 -35.45
CA ALA A 103 -8.30 15.71 -35.86
C ALA A 103 -7.46 15.18 -34.67
N THR A 104 -6.87 16.06 -33.88
CA THR A 104 -6.10 15.67 -32.66
C THR A 104 -7.00 14.95 -31.67
N LEU A 105 -8.20 15.47 -31.38
CA LEU A 105 -9.16 14.83 -30.48
C LEU A 105 -9.61 13.45 -31.02
N ALA A 106 -9.98 13.37 -32.29
CA ALA A 106 -10.37 12.12 -32.90
C ALA A 106 -9.25 11.08 -32.86
N PHE A 107 -8.01 11.53 -33.14
CA PHE A 107 -6.83 10.68 -33.09
C PHE A 107 -6.52 10.21 -31.67
N ALA A 108 -6.57 11.10 -30.67
CA ALA A 108 -6.36 10.76 -29.26
C ALA A 108 -7.41 9.76 -28.76
N CYS A 109 -8.68 9.94 -29.11
CA CYS A 109 -9.75 8.98 -28.78
C CYS A 109 -9.49 7.61 -29.44
N ALA A 110 -9.18 7.58 -30.73
CA ALA A 110 -8.89 6.33 -31.45
C ALA A 110 -7.66 5.62 -30.87
N PHE A 111 -6.58 6.36 -30.59
CA PHE A 111 -5.39 5.82 -29.96
C PHE A 111 -5.69 5.25 -28.58
N SER A 112 -6.45 5.97 -27.74
CA SER A 112 -6.83 5.50 -26.41
C SER A 112 -7.63 4.20 -26.46
N VAL A 113 -8.62 4.12 -27.36
CA VAL A 113 -9.43 2.89 -27.55
C VAL A 113 -8.53 1.70 -27.95
N VAL A 114 -7.64 1.90 -28.93
CA VAL A 114 -6.73 0.84 -29.38
C VAL A 114 -5.72 0.48 -28.32
N HIS A 115 -5.14 1.47 -27.64
CA HIS A 115 -4.15 1.24 -26.58
C HIS A 115 -4.76 0.44 -25.41
N ILE A 116 -5.95 0.84 -24.95
CA ILE A 116 -6.68 0.10 -23.91
C ILE A 116 -7.05 -1.30 -24.41
N GLY A 117 -7.53 -1.41 -25.66
CA GLY A 117 -7.86 -2.69 -26.28
C GLY A 117 -6.67 -3.63 -26.34
N ILE A 118 -5.51 -3.15 -26.84
CA ILE A 118 -4.28 -3.95 -26.90
C ILE A 118 -3.79 -4.30 -25.51
N GLY A 119 -3.81 -3.36 -24.55
CA GLY A 119 -3.45 -3.62 -23.16
C GLY A 119 -4.33 -4.70 -22.53
N LYS A 120 -5.65 -4.59 -22.73
CA LYS A 120 -6.62 -5.53 -22.18
C LYS A 120 -6.56 -6.91 -22.86
N PHE A 121 -6.39 -6.96 -24.18
CA PHE A 121 -6.36 -8.22 -24.94
C PHE A 121 -4.95 -8.82 -25.06
N GLY A 122 -3.89 -8.03 -24.86
CA GLY A 122 -2.50 -8.51 -24.93
C GLY A 122 -1.99 -9.13 -23.63
N GLN A 123 -2.67 -8.90 -22.51
CA GLN A 123 -2.35 -9.47 -21.18
C GLN A 123 -3.28 -10.64 -20.84
N TRP A 124 -3.51 -11.52 -21.76
CA TRP A 124 -4.52 -12.59 -21.71
C TRP A 124 -4.39 -13.58 -20.53
N ASN A 125 -3.35 -13.52 -19.72
CA ASN A 125 -3.08 -14.56 -18.72
C ASN A 125 -3.01 -14.09 -17.26
N THR A 126 -3.26 -12.82 -16.94
CA THR A 126 -3.06 -12.36 -15.55
C THR A 126 -4.32 -11.94 -14.81
N ASP A 127 -5.43 -11.60 -15.50
CA ASP A 127 -6.52 -10.91 -14.81
C ASP A 127 -7.93 -11.45 -15.14
N SER A 128 -8.07 -12.64 -15.74
CA SER A 128 -9.40 -13.25 -15.91
C SER A 128 -10.07 -13.51 -14.56
N ASP A 129 -9.27 -13.84 -13.56
CA ASP A 129 -9.72 -14.24 -12.24
C ASP A 129 -9.93 -13.02 -11.32
N LEU A 130 -9.29 -11.87 -11.61
CA LEU A 130 -9.36 -10.68 -10.74
C LEU A 130 -10.79 -10.15 -10.53
N VAL A 131 -11.60 -10.10 -11.60
CA VAL A 131 -12.99 -9.62 -11.50
C VAL A 131 -13.84 -10.61 -10.70
N GLU A 132 -13.59 -11.90 -10.88
CA GLU A 132 -14.24 -12.96 -10.13
C GLU A 132 -13.83 -12.92 -8.66
N GLU A 133 -12.53 -12.87 -8.37
CA GLU A 133 -12.00 -12.74 -7.01
C GLU A 133 -12.55 -11.51 -6.31
N TYR A 134 -12.56 -10.35 -6.98
CA TYR A 134 -13.12 -9.12 -6.43
C TYR A 134 -14.62 -9.26 -6.12
N THR A 135 -15.39 -9.84 -7.06
CA THR A 135 -16.84 -10.04 -6.88
C THR A 135 -17.12 -11.00 -5.73
N ASN A 136 -16.34 -12.07 -5.61
CA ASN A 136 -16.44 -13.05 -4.54
C ASN A 136 -16.03 -12.43 -3.19
N ALA A 137 -14.97 -11.63 -3.16
CA ALA A 137 -14.56 -10.92 -1.95
C ALA A 137 -15.64 -9.95 -1.44
N LEU A 138 -16.33 -9.24 -2.34
CA LEU A 138 -17.42 -8.34 -1.93
C LEU A 138 -18.62 -9.09 -1.35
N LYS A 139 -18.93 -10.32 -1.82
CA LYS A 139 -19.96 -11.16 -1.21
C LYS A 139 -19.51 -11.69 0.14
N LEU A 140 -18.30 -12.25 0.20
CA LEU A 140 -17.71 -12.76 1.42
C LEU A 140 -17.67 -11.71 2.53
N LYS A 141 -17.41 -10.43 2.20
CA LYS A 141 -17.43 -9.32 3.16
C LYS A 141 -18.75 -9.25 3.95
N GLU A 142 -19.89 -9.49 3.30
CA GLU A 142 -21.21 -9.43 3.94
C GLU A 142 -21.46 -10.63 4.87
N ASP A 143 -20.76 -11.75 4.62
CA ASP A 143 -20.93 -13.01 5.35
C ASP A 143 -19.86 -13.26 6.43
N LEU A 144 -18.82 -12.42 6.49
CA LEU A 144 -17.78 -12.54 7.52
C LEU A 144 -18.33 -12.23 8.91
N PRO A 145 -17.85 -12.94 9.95
CA PRO A 145 -18.19 -12.62 11.34
C PRO A 145 -17.86 -11.17 11.69
N ALA A 146 -18.72 -10.53 12.49
CA ALA A 146 -18.47 -9.18 12.97
C ALA A 146 -17.27 -9.14 13.93
N GLY A 147 -16.62 -7.96 14.01
CA GLY A 147 -15.50 -7.68 14.92
C GLY A 147 -14.28 -7.13 14.22
N ASP A 148 -13.43 -6.47 14.98
CA ASP A 148 -12.20 -5.82 14.53
C ASP A 148 -10.98 -6.73 14.78
N TRP A 149 -10.91 -7.79 14.01
CA TRP A 149 -9.81 -8.74 13.92
C TRP A 149 -9.16 -8.67 12.54
N ARG A 150 -7.93 -9.17 12.43
CA ARG A 150 -7.22 -9.21 11.16
C ARG A 150 -7.41 -10.51 10.43
N VAL A 151 -7.26 -10.43 9.10
CA VAL A 151 -7.13 -11.59 8.22
C VAL A 151 -5.68 -11.78 7.80
N ASP A 152 -5.31 -13.00 7.49
CA ASP A 152 -4.17 -13.30 6.66
C ASP A 152 -4.63 -13.96 5.37
N THR A 153 -3.78 -14.02 4.37
CA THR A 153 -4.12 -14.59 3.06
C THR A 153 -2.97 -15.47 2.57
N TYR A 154 -3.30 -16.52 1.84
CA TYR A 154 -2.29 -17.41 1.27
C TYR A 154 -2.52 -17.60 -0.23
N LYS A 155 -1.57 -17.11 -1.03
CA LYS A 155 -1.61 -17.17 -2.51
C LYS A 155 -2.90 -16.64 -3.13
N THR A 156 -3.43 -15.56 -2.58
CA THR A 156 -4.58 -14.80 -3.09
C THR A 156 -4.13 -13.45 -3.65
N HIS A 157 -5.07 -12.58 -3.99
CA HIS A 157 -4.74 -11.22 -4.43
C HIS A 157 -4.12 -10.40 -3.29
N ASP A 158 -3.05 -9.65 -3.58
CA ASP A 158 -2.23 -8.91 -2.60
C ASP A 158 -3.00 -8.01 -1.62
N ASN A 159 -4.13 -7.45 -2.00
CA ASN A 159 -4.92 -6.54 -1.18
C ASN A 159 -6.34 -7.06 -0.92
N LEU A 160 -6.51 -8.36 -0.82
CA LEU A 160 -7.81 -8.97 -0.53
C LEU A 160 -8.46 -8.38 0.74
N GLY A 161 -7.67 -8.11 1.78
CA GLY A 161 -8.15 -7.48 3.02
C GLY A 161 -8.87 -6.14 2.78
N LEU A 162 -8.42 -5.31 1.84
CA LEU A 162 -9.10 -4.05 1.52
C LEU A 162 -10.48 -4.26 0.91
N TRP A 163 -10.67 -5.32 0.11
CA TRP A 163 -11.98 -5.66 -0.46
C TRP A 163 -12.93 -6.19 0.59
N LEU A 164 -12.39 -6.89 1.60
CA LEU A 164 -13.14 -7.43 2.72
C LEU A 164 -13.44 -6.39 3.82
N ASP A 165 -12.88 -5.17 3.70
CA ASP A 165 -12.92 -4.14 4.76
C ASP A 165 -12.35 -4.67 6.09
N LYS A 166 -11.27 -5.43 6.00
CA LYS A 166 -10.53 -6.01 7.12
C LYS A 166 -9.07 -5.63 7.07
N SER A 167 -8.50 -5.36 8.22
CA SER A 167 -7.05 -5.25 8.35
C SER A 167 -6.40 -6.59 7.98
N CYS A 168 -5.33 -6.56 7.18
CA CYS A 168 -4.67 -7.75 6.67
C CYS A 168 -3.19 -7.73 7.03
N LEU A 169 -2.63 -8.91 7.29
CA LEU A 169 -1.20 -9.07 7.55
C LEU A 169 -0.39 -8.86 6.27
N GLN A 170 -0.88 -9.39 5.16
CA GLN A 170 -0.28 -9.15 3.85
C GLN A 170 -0.85 -7.89 3.23
N TYR A 171 0.05 -7.00 2.81
CA TYR A 171 -0.34 -5.71 2.26
C TYR A 171 0.62 -5.25 1.17
N PHE A 172 0.06 -4.84 0.03
CA PHE A 172 0.79 -4.18 -1.04
C PHE A 172 0.44 -2.68 -1.06
N GLY A 173 1.40 -1.85 -0.73
CA GLY A 173 1.23 -0.40 -0.76
C GLY A 173 2.55 0.33 -0.53
N SER A 174 2.77 1.40 -1.28
CA SER A 174 3.98 2.22 -1.18
C SER A 174 3.98 3.14 0.04
N THR A 175 2.81 3.36 0.65
CA THR A 175 2.66 4.18 1.85
C THR A 175 2.48 3.25 3.04
N ALA A 176 3.37 3.36 4.02
CA ALA A 176 3.31 2.61 5.27
C ALA A 176 3.77 3.53 6.40
N ALA A 177 3.32 3.27 7.62
CA ALA A 177 3.88 3.92 8.81
C ALA A 177 5.39 3.66 8.87
N PRO A 178 6.23 4.64 9.24
CA PRO A 178 7.68 4.46 9.36
C PRO A 178 8.06 3.29 10.25
N SER A 179 7.35 3.09 11.35
CA SER A 179 7.54 2.00 12.32
C SER A 179 7.40 0.60 11.71
N ILE A 180 6.56 0.42 10.69
CA ILE A 180 6.46 -0.85 9.96
C ILE A 180 7.72 -1.17 9.15
N LEU A 181 8.46 -0.14 8.73
CA LEU A 181 9.75 -0.30 8.03
C LEU A 181 10.88 -0.73 8.98
N SER A 182 10.70 -0.61 10.29
CA SER A 182 11.60 -1.16 11.32
C SER A 182 11.12 -2.54 11.79
N PHE A 183 9.85 -2.66 12.15
CA PHE A 183 9.24 -3.86 12.71
C PHE A 183 9.47 -5.12 11.87
N TYR A 184 9.06 -5.14 10.61
CA TYR A 184 9.21 -6.34 9.78
C TYR A 184 10.67 -6.76 9.53
N PRO A 185 11.62 -5.86 9.19
CA PRO A 185 13.03 -6.22 9.05
C PRO A 185 13.67 -6.71 10.36
N ALA A 186 13.24 -6.22 11.53
CA ALA A 186 13.71 -6.72 12.82
C ALA A 186 13.35 -8.20 13.01
N LEU A 187 12.25 -8.66 12.42
CA LEU A 187 11.79 -10.05 12.41
C LEU A 187 12.33 -10.88 11.23
N GLY A 188 13.20 -10.30 10.40
CA GLY A 188 13.69 -10.96 9.20
C GLY A 188 12.69 -11.03 8.03
N VAL A 189 11.55 -10.35 8.15
CA VAL A 189 10.55 -10.23 7.09
C VAL A 189 10.88 -9.06 6.19
N LYS A 190 10.92 -9.29 4.88
CA LYS A 190 11.16 -8.22 3.92
C LYS A 190 9.94 -7.28 3.86
N ARG A 191 10.18 -5.98 4.02
CA ARG A 191 9.18 -4.93 3.79
C ARG A 191 9.75 -3.88 2.84
N ASP A 192 9.26 -3.90 1.60
CA ASP A 192 9.51 -2.85 0.62
C ASP A 192 8.17 -2.20 0.20
N VAL A 193 7.63 -2.51 -0.98
CA VAL A 193 6.27 -2.09 -1.40
C VAL A 193 5.18 -3.03 -0.90
N ARG A 194 5.55 -4.21 -0.38
CA ARG A 194 4.62 -5.18 0.25
C ARG A 194 5.27 -5.89 1.42
N SER A 195 4.44 -6.42 2.31
CA SER A 195 4.82 -7.38 3.34
C SER A 195 4.12 -8.71 3.08
N GLU A 196 4.85 -9.80 3.21
CA GLU A 196 4.35 -11.16 2.99
C GLU A 196 5.10 -12.10 3.94
N PRO A 197 4.74 -12.10 5.26
CA PRO A 197 5.39 -12.97 6.23
C PRO A 197 5.10 -14.43 5.90
N GLU A 198 6.15 -15.25 5.85
CA GLU A 198 6.01 -16.70 5.66
C GLU A 198 5.14 -17.33 6.76
N LEU A 199 4.47 -18.44 6.46
CA LEU A 199 3.65 -19.17 7.44
C LEU A 199 4.52 -19.69 8.61
N SER A 200 5.79 -19.99 8.36
CA SER A 200 6.77 -20.38 9.39
C SER A 200 6.95 -19.33 10.50
N ASN A 201 6.65 -18.06 10.26
CA ASN A 201 6.55 -17.02 11.27
C ASN A 201 5.18 -17.05 11.98
N TYR A 202 4.75 -18.23 12.43
CA TYR A 202 3.41 -18.48 12.98
C TYR A 202 3.05 -17.54 14.14
N ALA A 203 4.00 -17.22 15.02
CA ALA A 203 3.76 -16.37 16.17
C ALA A 203 3.31 -14.94 15.82
N LEU A 204 3.65 -14.44 14.63
CA LEU A 204 3.13 -13.15 14.15
C LEU A 204 1.61 -13.13 14.04
N ARG A 205 0.97 -14.26 13.77
CA ARG A 205 -0.48 -14.33 13.61
C ARG A 205 -1.19 -14.13 14.95
N GLY A 206 -0.66 -14.71 16.03
CA GLY A 206 -1.14 -14.44 17.39
C GLY A 206 -0.89 -12.99 17.81
N LEU A 207 0.35 -12.51 17.68
CA LEU A 207 0.78 -11.16 18.04
C LEU A 207 -0.03 -10.06 17.34
N LEU A 208 -0.28 -10.25 16.05
CA LEU A 208 -0.98 -9.27 15.21
C LEU A 208 -2.50 -9.51 15.16
N SER A 209 -3.05 -10.31 16.05
CA SER A 209 -4.50 -10.56 16.17
C SER A 209 -5.16 -11.04 14.87
N VAL A 210 -4.49 -11.94 14.17
CA VAL A 210 -5.05 -12.59 12.98
C VAL A 210 -5.98 -13.71 13.41
N LYS A 211 -7.25 -13.57 13.06
CA LYS A 211 -8.29 -14.58 13.43
C LYS A 211 -8.55 -15.58 12.33
N TYR A 212 -8.60 -15.14 11.09
CA TYR A 212 -8.85 -16.01 9.94
C TYR A 212 -7.77 -15.87 8.88
N LEU A 213 -7.46 -17.00 8.23
CA LEU A 213 -6.67 -17.05 7.01
C LEU A 213 -7.56 -17.50 5.85
N LEU A 214 -7.39 -16.81 4.72
CA LEU A 214 -8.12 -17.08 3.49
C LEU A 214 -7.19 -17.63 2.43
N THR A 215 -7.62 -18.71 1.78
CA THR A 215 -6.98 -19.26 0.59
C THR A 215 -8.05 -19.71 -0.42
N THR A 216 -7.64 -20.23 -1.56
CA THR A 216 -8.54 -20.79 -2.57
C THR A 216 -8.38 -22.31 -2.64
N GLN A 217 -9.38 -23.01 -3.22
CA GLN A 217 -9.33 -24.46 -3.43
C GLN A 217 -8.06 -24.88 -4.19
N LYS A 218 -7.59 -24.04 -5.10
CA LYS A 218 -6.37 -24.28 -5.90
C LYS A 218 -5.11 -24.37 -5.06
N HIS A 219 -5.04 -23.65 -3.95
CA HIS A 219 -3.85 -23.51 -3.10
C HIS A 219 -4.01 -24.16 -1.73
N GLN A 220 -5.11 -24.90 -1.52
CA GLN A 220 -5.39 -25.57 -0.25
C GLN A 220 -4.34 -26.58 0.15
N GLU A 221 -3.93 -27.45 -0.78
CA GLU A 221 -2.90 -28.49 -0.49
C GLU A 221 -1.56 -27.87 -0.12
N ASP A 222 -1.14 -26.84 -0.85
CA ASP A 222 0.07 -26.09 -0.56
C ASP A 222 0.02 -25.46 0.84
N PHE A 223 -1.11 -24.80 1.15
CA PHE A 223 -1.33 -24.18 2.46
C PHE A 223 -1.23 -25.21 3.60
N LEU A 224 -1.93 -26.33 3.49
CA LEU A 224 -1.91 -27.38 4.53
C LEU A 224 -0.55 -28.06 4.68
N ALA A 225 0.29 -28.03 3.65
CA ALA A 225 1.66 -28.56 3.71
C ALA A 225 2.64 -27.58 4.39
N GLU A 226 2.38 -26.28 4.36
CA GLU A 226 3.24 -25.23 4.90
C GLU A 226 2.76 -24.68 6.26
N ALA A 227 1.45 -24.79 6.55
CA ALA A 227 0.84 -24.28 7.77
C ALA A 227 1.24 -25.11 9.00
N ASP A 228 1.33 -24.42 10.15
CA ASP A 228 1.45 -25.06 11.46
C ASP A 228 0.14 -25.73 11.91
N GLU A 229 0.17 -26.39 13.07
CA GLU A 229 -0.99 -27.13 13.63
C GLU A 229 -2.11 -26.21 14.18
N GLY A 230 -1.88 -24.90 14.24
CA GLY A 230 -2.80 -23.92 14.84
C GLY A 230 -3.93 -23.43 13.92
N TRP A 231 -4.17 -24.10 12.79
CA TRP A 231 -5.23 -23.72 11.85
C TRP A 231 -6.29 -24.81 11.73
N SER A 232 -7.52 -24.47 12.04
CA SER A 232 -8.67 -25.34 11.83
C SER A 232 -9.55 -24.83 10.68
N TYR A 233 -10.05 -25.77 9.85
CA TYR A 233 -10.99 -25.42 8.79
C TYR A 233 -12.29 -24.86 9.40
N TYR A 234 -12.64 -23.64 9.01
CA TYR A 234 -13.84 -22.97 9.49
C TYR A 234 -15.01 -23.11 8.51
N ASP A 235 -14.83 -22.67 7.25
CA ASP A 235 -15.91 -22.67 6.25
C ASP A 235 -15.36 -22.49 4.82
N THR A 236 -16.22 -22.71 3.82
CA THR A 236 -15.99 -22.33 2.42
C THR A 236 -17.09 -21.41 1.97
N ARG A 237 -16.75 -20.17 1.61
CA ARG A 237 -17.68 -19.14 1.16
C ARG A 237 -17.16 -18.41 -0.05
N ASP A 238 -18.03 -18.19 -1.05
CA ASP A 238 -17.76 -17.36 -2.22
C ASP A 238 -16.39 -17.64 -2.90
N GLY A 239 -16.02 -18.94 -3.00
CA GLY A 239 -14.76 -19.36 -3.63
C GLY A 239 -13.52 -19.32 -2.74
N TYR A 240 -13.65 -18.85 -1.50
CA TYR A 240 -12.58 -18.85 -0.50
C TYR A 240 -12.79 -19.93 0.56
N LEU A 241 -11.67 -20.56 0.94
CA LEU A 241 -11.59 -21.41 2.14
C LEU A 241 -11.10 -20.54 3.29
N LEU A 242 -11.83 -20.59 4.40
CA LEU A 242 -11.52 -19.89 5.64
C LEU A 242 -10.97 -20.90 6.64
N TYR A 243 -9.83 -20.56 7.23
CA TYR A 243 -9.23 -21.27 8.34
C TYR A 243 -9.19 -20.37 9.57
N GLU A 244 -9.66 -20.87 10.72
CA GLU A 244 -9.60 -20.14 11.98
C GLU A 244 -8.27 -20.40 12.69
N ASN A 245 -7.66 -19.36 13.23
CA ASN A 245 -6.45 -19.44 14.04
C ASN A 245 -6.81 -19.82 15.49
N GLU A 246 -6.45 -21.02 15.92
CA GLU A 246 -6.68 -21.51 17.28
C GLU A 246 -5.87 -20.71 18.33
N ASN A 247 -4.76 -20.11 17.88
CA ASN A 247 -3.90 -19.25 18.69
C ASN A 247 -4.22 -17.75 18.55
N TYR A 248 -5.44 -17.43 18.11
CA TYR A 248 -5.89 -16.05 18.02
C TYR A 248 -5.88 -15.36 19.39
N VAL A 249 -5.24 -14.19 19.46
CA VAL A 249 -5.24 -13.31 20.62
C VAL A 249 -5.97 -12.01 20.25
N PRO A 250 -7.01 -11.60 20.99
CA PRO A 250 -7.67 -10.31 20.76
C PRO A 250 -6.70 -9.14 20.94
N MET A 251 -6.96 -8.03 20.25
CA MET A 251 -6.17 -6.81 20.34
C MET A 251 -6.25 -6.20 21.75
N GLY A 252 -5.15 -5.60 22.21
CA GLY A 252 -5.09 -4.95 23.52
C GLY A 252 -4.91 -5.95 24.67
N PHE A 253 -3.67 -6.31 25.00
CA PHE A 253 -3.35 -7.26 26.08
C PHE A 253 -2.12 -6.81 26.85
N THR A 254 -1.79 -7.49 27.97
CA THR A 254 -0.66 -7.15 28.82
C THR A 254 0.39 -8.24 28.84
N TYR A 255 1.58 -7.87 29.25
CA TYR A 255 2.72 -8.75 29.51
C TYR A 255 3.07 -8.80 30.99
N ASP A 256 3.78 -9.86 31.38
CA ASP A 256 4.42 -9.98 32.68
C ASP A 256 5.92 -9.70 32.59
N TYR A 257 6.51 -9.90 31.41
CA TYR A 257 7.94 -9.81 31.17
C TYR A 257 8.27 -8.76 30.12
N TYR A 258 9.47 -8.20 30.25
CA TYR A 258 10.07 -7.34 29.23
C TYR A 258 11.48 -7.80 28.85
N LEU A 259 11.91 -7.37 27.67
CA LEU A 259 13.28 -7.37 27.18
C LEU A 259 13.66 -5.95 26.82
N THR A 260 14.95 -5.61 26.93
CA THR A 260 15.44 -4.38 26.33
C THR A 260 15.70 -4.58 24.84
N GLU A 261 15.67 -3.50 24.06
CA GLU A 261 16.00 -3.50 22.64
C GLU A 261 17.38 -4.13 22.40
N SER A 262 18.40 -3.75 23.17
CA SER A 262 19.74 -4.35 23.12
C SER A 262 19.76 -5.85 23.37
N GLN A 263 18.94 -6.37 24.29
CA GLN A 263 18.83 -7.81 24.53
C GLN A 263 18.14 -8.51 23.36
N TYR A 264 17.06 -7.93 22.83
CA TYR A 264 16.31 -8.46 21.72
C TYR A 264 17.14 -8.50 20.43
N GLU A 265 17.90 -7.46 20.12
CA GLU A 265 18.79 -7.40 18.95
C GLU A 265 19.85 -8.51 18.93
N ASN A 266 20.27 -8.98 20.11
CA ASN A 266 21.22 -10.09 20.22
C ASN A 266 20.59 -11.47 20.01
N THR A 267 19.28 -11.56 19.75
CA THR A 267 18.58 -12.83 19.51
C THR A 267 18.55 -13.22 18.02
N ILE A 268 18.19 -14.47 17.76
CA ILE A 268 18.10 -14.99 16.38
C ILE A 268 16.84 -14.45 15.71
N LYS A 269 16.99 -13.76 14.57
CA LYS A 269 15.88 -13.09 13.87
C LYS A 269 14.67 -13.98 13.57
N THR A 270 14.90 -15.23 13.17
CA THR A 270 13.83 -16.16 12.77
C THR A 270 12.94 -16.60 13.93
N THR A 271 13.37 -16.40 15.17
CA THR A 271 12.62 -16.79 16.37
C THR A 271 12.09 -15.59 17.15
N ARG A 272 12.36 -14.38 16.69
CA ARG A 272 11.99 -13.14 17.37
C ARG A 272 10.48 -12.97 17.51
N SER A 273 9.69 -13.44 16.55
CA SER A 273 8.22 -13.38 16.66
C SER A 273 7.67 -14.13 17.88
N ASN A 274 8.31 -15.26 18.24
CA ASN A 274 7.95 -16.00 19.46
C ASN A 274 8.30 -15.22 20.72
N LEU A 275 9.44 -14.52 20.73
CA LEU A 275 9.83 -13.66 21.86
C LEU A 275 8.86 -12.50 22.07
N LEU A 276 8.36 -11.89 20.99
CA LEU A 276 7.36 -10.81 21.06
C LEU A 276 6.02 -11.27 21.63
N MET A 277 5.66 -12.56 21.50
CA MET A 277 4.50 -13.11 22.21
C MET A 277 4.74 -13.30 23.70
N ARG A 278 5.99 -13.51 24.10
CA ARG A 278 6.40 -13.82 25.48
C ARG A 278 6.66 -12.58 26.34
N ALA A 279 7.37 -11.61 25.78
CA ALA A 279 7.83 -10.43 26.49
C ALA A 279 7.72 -9.18 25.63
N LEU A 280 7.40 -8.06 26.27
CA LEU A 280 7.36 -6.75 25.62
C LEU A 280 8.79 -6.24 25.42
N VAL A 281 9.14 -5.79 24.22
CA VAL A 281 10.44 -5.18 23.96
C VAL A 281 10.34 -3.68 24.19
N LEU A 282 11.10 -3.20 25.18
CA LEU A 282 11.21 -1.79 25.54
C LEU A 282 12.52 -1.20 25.01
N LYS A 283 12.50 0.06 24.63
CA LYS A 283 13.74 0.81 24.39
C LYS A 283 14.61 0.80 25.64
N ASP A 284 15.93 0.77 25.48
CA ASP A 284 16.86 0.71 26.62
C ASP A 284 16.63 1.87 27.61
N GLU A 285 16.27 3.07 27.12
CA GLU A 285 15.96 4.25 27.91
C GLU A 285 14.65 4.15 28.70
N ASP A 286 13.69 3.38 28.22
CA ASP A 286 12.37 3.21 28.83
C ASP A 286 12.34 2.07 29.86
N ALA A 287 13.29 1.13 29.78
CA ALA A 287 13.31 -0.07 30.60
C ALA A 287 13.36 0.24 32.11
N GLU A 288 14.09 1.28 32.55
CA GLU A 288 14.14 1.69 33.94
C GLU A 288 12.77 2.19 34.42
N THR A 289 12.09 2.99 33.61
CA THR A 289 10.78 3.57 33.92
C THR A 289 9.70 2.51 34.10
N TYR A 290 9.67 1.51 33.21
CA TYR A 290 8.60 0.51 33.17
C TYR A 290 8.96 -0.80 33.91
N SER A 291 10.16 -0.95 34.43
CA SER A 291 10.57 -2.10 35.25
C SER A 291 9.78 -2.27 36.57
N GLU A 292 9.06 -1.23 37.00
CA GLU A 292 8.14 -1.30 38.15
C GLU A 292 6.90 -2.16 37.83
N TYR A 293 6.47 -2.19 36.58
CA TYR A 293 5.25 -2.88 36.12
C TYR A 293 5.51 -4.24 35.50
N LEU A 294 6.73 -4.47 34.96
CA LEU A 294 7.12 -5.67 34.23
C LEU A 294 8.39 -6.27 34.85
N GLN A 295 8.52 -7.60 34.77
CA GLN A 295 9.72 -8.29 35.22
C GLN A 295 10.67 -8.53 34.05
N PRO A 296 12.01 -8.49 34.24
CA PRO A 296 12.94 -8.93 33.19
C PRO A 296 12.67 -10.38 32.80
N LEU A 297 12.72 -10.68 31.51
CA LEU A 297 12.56 -12.06 31.03
C LEU A 297 13.73 -12.92 31.53
N PRO A 298 13.47 -14.05 32.23
CA PRO A 298 14.53 -14.97 32.66
C PRO A 298 15.33 -15.52 31.48
N GLU A 299 16.67 -15.64 31.63
CA GLU A 299 17.55 -16.12 30.53
C GLU A 299 17.18 -17.50 30.01
N GLU A 300 16.70 -18.39 30.89
CA GLU A 300 16.22 -19.72 30.52
C GLU A 300 15.04 -19.70 29.56
N ARG A 301 14.22 -18.65 29.60
CA ARG A 301 13.06 -18.48 28.73
C ARG A 301 13.38 -17.81 27.38
N LEU A 302 14.57 -17.25 27.21
CA LEU A 302 15.00 -16.65 25.95
C LEU A 302 15.12 -17.67 24.82
N ASN A 303 15.47 -18.93 25.14
CA ASN A 303 15.72 -20.00 24.18
C ASN A 303 14.62 -21.07 24.15
N ASP A 304 13.59 -20.92 24.98
CA ASP A 304 12.44 -21.82 25.02
C ASP A 304 11.39 -21.35 24.00
N LEU A 305 11.66 -21.57 22.70
CA LEU A 305 10.91 -21.01 21.57
C LEU A 305 10.24 -22.14 20.76
N TYR A 306 9.68 -23.12 21.45
CA TYR A 306 8.90 -24.22 20.86
C TYR A 306 7.46 -23.82 20.59
N TYR A 307 6.77 -24.57 19.75
CA TYR A 307 5.38 -24.30 19.41
C TYR A 307 4.46 -24.40 20.65
N ASP A 308 4.66 -25.40 21.50
CA ASP A 308 3.86 -25.57 22.73
C ASP A 308 3.97 -24.35 23.65
N THR A 309 5.19 -23.82 23.83
CA THR A 309 5.39 -22.59 24.63
C THR A 309 4.81 -21.36 23.97
N TYR A 310 4.76 -21.28 22.65
CA TYR A 310 4.03 -20.24 21.95
C TYR A 310 2.51 -20.33 22.23
N VAL A 311 1.92 -21.53 22.23
CA VAL A 311 0.52 -21.73 22.58
C VAL A 311 0.22 -21.25 24.00
N GLU A 312 1.10 -21.61 24.97
CA GLU A 312 1.00 -21.11 26.35
C GLU A 312 1.10 -19.57 26.44
N ASP A 313 2.00 -18.97 25.68
CA ASP A 313 2.14 -17.50 25.62
C ASP A 313 0.87 -16.88 25.03
N CYS A 314 0.26 -17.45 23.99
CA CYS A 314 -1.01 -16.99 23.43
C CYS A 314 -2.15 -17.07 24.46
N ASP A 315 -2.23 -18.16 25.22
CA ASP A 315 -3.24 -18.33 26.29
C ASP A 315 -3.05 -17.27 27.39
N ALA A 316 -1.80 -17.00 27.78
CA ALA A 316 -1.49 -15.97 28.75
C ALA A 316 -1.90 -14.56 28.26
N ARG A 317 -1.64 -14.23 26.99
CA ARG A 317 -2.08 -12.95 26.39
C ARG A 317 -3.60 -12.87 26.28
N ARG A 318 -4.25 -13.97 25.86
CA ARG A 318 -5.71 -14.06 25.74
C ARG A 318 -6.40 -13.83 27.08
N ALA A 319 -5.83 -14.34 28.18
CA ALA A 319 -6.39 -14.16 29.53
C ALA A 319 -6.37 -12.70 30.00
N THR A 320 -5.53 -11.85 29.44
CA THR A 320 -5.40 -10.42 29.76
C THR A 320 -5.87 -9.50 28.64
N ALA A 321 -6.48 -10.04 27.58
CA ALA A 321 -6.90 -9.26 26.44
C ALA A 321 -8.12 -8.37 26.75
N SER A 322 -8.26 -7.31 25.97
CA SER A 322 -9.39 -6.40 26.05
C SER A 322 -10.72 -7.11 25.75
N ARG A 323 -11.76 -6.69 26.47
CA ARG A 323 -13.14 -7.18 26.24
C ARG A 323 -13.76 -6.59 24.99
N VAL A 324 -13.40 -5.37 24.68
CA VAL A 324 -13.85 -4.58 23.54
C VAL A 324 -12.63 -4.00 22.84
N PHE A 325 -12.60 -4.15 21.54
CA PHE A 325 -11.70 -3.41 20.66
C PHE A 325 -12.47 -3.03 19.42
N GLU A 326 -12.51 -1.75 19.09
CA GLU A 326 -13.24 -1.22 17.95
C GLU A 326 -12.42 -0.18 17.20
N MET A 327 -12.26 -0.37 15.90
CA MET A 327 -11.65 0.63 15.02
C MET A 327 -12.64 1.75 14.74
N THR A 328 -12.13 2.98 14.69
CA THR A 328 -12.91 4.17 14.33
C THR A 328 -12.34 4.82 13.08
N ASN A 329 -13.01 5.81 12.52
CA ASN A 329 -12.52 6.56 11.36
C ASN A 329 -11.22 7.35 11.64
N SER A 330 -10.88 7.57 12.90
CA SER A 330 -9.74 8.39 13.32
C SER A 330 -8.91 7.75 14.42
N GLY A 331 -8.94 6.44 14.56
CA GLY A 331 -8.19 5.71 15.58
C GLY A 331 -8.89 4.44 16.02
N PHE A 332 -8.85 4.15 17.32
CA PHE A 332 -9.53 2.99 17.91
C PHE A 332 -9.83 3.21 19.38
N HIS A 333 -10.73 2.41 19.91
CA HIS A 333 -10.91 2.33 21.36
C HIS A 333 -10.90 0.89 21.85
N ALA A 334 -10.54 0.70 23.13
CA ALA A 334 -10.54 -0.59 23.79
C ALA A 334 -11.05 -0.47 25.24
N GLU A 335 -11.67 -1.55 25.74
CA GLU A 335 -12.01 -1.70 27.14
C GLU A 335 -11.30 -2.92 27.72
N ILE A 336 -10.56 -2.72 28.81
CA ILE A 336 -9.75 -3.77 29.44
C ILE A 336 -9.87 -3.71 30.97
N ASP A 337 -9.89 -4.89 31.59
CA ASP A 337 -9.90 -5.04 33.06
C ASP A 337 -8.53 -5.51 33.52
N LEU A 338 -7.84 -4.70 34.35
CA LEU A 338 -6.53 -5.01 34.88
C LEU A 338 -6.56 -5.32 36.35
N THR A 339 -5.88 -6.38 36.77
CA THR A 339 -5.72 -6.73 38.20
C THR A 339 -4.66 -5.87 38.92
N ARG A 340 -3.72 -5.32 38.16
CA ARG A 340 -2.66 -4.40 38.59
C ARG A 340 -2.39 -3.37 37.52
N GLU A 341 -1.77 -2.29 37.84
CA GLU A 341 -1.25 -1.32 36.89
C GLU A 341 -0.24 -1.99 35.95
N ASN A 342 -0.41 -1.80 34.64
CA ASN A 342 0.44 -2.43 33.65
C ASN A 342 0.37 -1.71 32.30
N LEU A 343 1.36 -1.95 31.44
CA LEU A 343 1.34 -1.56 30.04
C LEU A 343 0.36 -2.44 29.24
N VAL A 344 -0.58 -1.80 28.56
CA VAL A 344 -1.49 -2.45 27.61
C VAL A 344 -0.91 -2.28 26.21
N PHE A 345 -0.55 -3.39 25.59
CA PHE A 345 0.02 -3.47 24.25
C PHE A 345 -1.07 -3.50 23.18
N PHE A 346 -0.84 -2.77 22.11
CA PHE A 346 -1.66 -2.79 20.90
C PHE A 346 -0.77 -3.06 19.69
N SER A 347 -1.04 -4.10 18.92
CA SER A 347 -0.32 -4.38 17.68
C SER A 347 -0.70 -3.42 16.55
N VAL A 348 -0.68 -2.13 16.83
CA VAL A 348 -0.93 -1.02 15.92
C VAL A 348 0.40 -0.28 15.71
N PRO A 349 0.77 0.02 14.45
CA PRO A 349 2.02 0.73 14.17
C PRO A 349 2.10 2.08 14.90
N TYR A 350 3.24 2.33 15.54
CA TYR A 350 3.52 3.61 16.17
C TYR A 350 3.61 4.72 15.11
N ASP A 351 2.99 5.86 15.41
CA ASP A 351 3.08 7.09 14.61
C ASP A 351 2.84 8.29 15.51
N ASP A 352 3.65 9.35 15.37
CA ASP A 352 3.56 10.58 16.18
C ASP A 352 2.21 11.30 16.07
N GLY A 353 1.42 10.96 15.05
CA GLY A 353 0.07 11.48 14.87
C GLY A 353 -0.96 10.93 15.85
N PHE A 354 -0.63 9.88 16.63
CA PHE A 354 -1.52 9.34 17.65
C PHE A 354 -1.47 10.13 18.97
N THR A 355 -2.64 10.28 19.58
CA THR A 355 -2.81 10.73 20.96
C THR A 355 -3.63 9.68 21.70
N ALA A 356 -3.15 9.22 22.85
CA ALA A 356 -3.85 8.27 23.69
C ALA A 356 -4.55 8.94 24.87
N TYR A 357 -5.68 8.37 25.26
CA TYR A 357 -6.43 8.73 26.45
C TYR A 357 -6.76 7.46 27.23
N VAL A 358 -6.48 7.45 28.51
CA VAL A 358 -6.86 6.39 29.45
C VAL A 358 -7.89 6.97 30.41
N ASN A 359 -9.09 6.42 30.42
CA ASN A 359 -10.20 6.89 31.24
C ASN A 359 -10.57 8.38 31.03
N GLY A 360 -10.28 8.90 29.80
CA GLY A 360 -10.52 10.28 29.41
C GLY A 360 -9.38 11.25 29.74
N GLU A 361 -8.32 10.81 30.40
CA GLU A 361 -7.10 11.60 30.63
C GLU A 361 -6.05 11.25 29.59
N GLN A 362 -5.32 12.25 29.10
CA GLN A 362 -4.26 12.03 28.11
C GLN A 362 -3.13 11.23 28.75
N ALA A 363 -2.66 10.21 28.04
CA ALA A 363 -1.58 9.32 28.45
C ALA A 363 -0.46 9.28 27.41
N ASP A 364 0.76 9.03 27.86
CA ASP A 364 1.91 8.86 26.99
C ASP A 364 1.84 7.53 26.25
N ILE A 365 2.14 7.55 24.96
CA ILE A 365 2.26 6.36 24.12
C ILE A 365 3.71 5.88 24.19
N VAL A 366 3.91 4.64 24.57
CA VAL A 366 5.23 4.00 24.59
C VAL A 366 5.41 3.24 23.28
N GLU A 367 6.46 3.55 22.53
CA GLU A 367 6.85 2.75 21.37
C GLU A 367 7.56 1.49 21.85
N VAL A 368 7.02 0.34 21.47
CA VAL A 368 7.46 -0.99 21.91
C VAL A 368 7.59 -1.93 20.71
N ASP A 369 8.23 -3.08 20.90
CA ASP A 369 8.30 -4.15 19.90
C ASP A 369 8.76 -3.66 18.52
N GLU A 370 9.78 -2.78 18.48
CA GLU A 370 10.37 -2.25 17.23
C GLU A 370 9.39 -1.41 16.37
N GLY A 371 8.36 -0.83 16.97
CA GLY A 371 7.48 0.10 16.24
C GLY A 371 5.98 -0.14 16.42
N LEU A 372 5.58 -0.77 17.51
CA LEU A 372 4.19 -0.91 17.93
C LEU A 372 3.91 -0.03 19.15
N MET A 373 2.70 -0.05 19.69
CA MET A 373 2.29 0.89 20.72
C MET A 373 1.86 0.20 22.02
N ALA A 374 2.18 0.84 23.16
CA ALA A 374 1.61 0.50 24.45
C ALA A 374 1.23 1.77 25.24
N VAL A 375 0.32 1.64 26.20
CA VAL A 375 -0.03 2.70 27.16
C VAL A 375 -0.12 2.13 28.54
N LEU A 376 0.29 2.91 29.55
CA LEU A 376 0.16 2.53 30.95
C LEU A 376 -1.28 2.73 31.41
N CYS A 377 -1.89 1.67 31.98
CA CYS A 377 -3.25 1.68 32.50
C CYS A 377 -3.28 1.28 33.98
N PRO A 378 -4.04 1.98 34.83
CA PRO A 378 -4.16 1.63 36.24
C PRO A 378 -4.92 0.31 36.45
N ALA A 379 -4.87 -0.24 37.67
CA ALA A 379 -5.69 -1.39 38.05
C ALA A 379 -7.19 -1.04 37.97
N GLY A 380 -8.01 -2.01 37.57
CA GLY A 380 -9.46 -1.87 37.42
C GLY A 380 -9.91 -1.86 35.99
N THR A 381 -11.15 -1.42 35.74
CA THR A 381 -11.72 -1.28 34.40
C THR A 381 -11.22 -0.02 33.73
N ASN A 382 -10.62 -0.16 32.58
CA ASN A 382 -10.05 0.94 31.82
C ASN A 382 -10.73 1.05 30.44
N ARG A 383 -10.97 2.30 30.04
CA ARG A 383 -11.27 2.69 28.67
C ARG A 383 -10.05 3.38 28.07
N VAL A 384 -9.57 2.85 26.96
CA VAL A 384 -8.41 3.38 26.24
C VAL A 384 -8.87 3.86 24.87
N ASP A 385 -8.66 5.13 24.58
CA ASP A 385 -9.03 5.74 23.30
C ASP A 385 -7.75 6.26 22.61
N PHE A 386 -7.52 5.87 21.36
CA PHE A 386 -6.47 6.41 20.50
C PHE A 386 -7.08 7.24 19.40
N VAL A 387 -6.61 8.46 19.21
CA VAL A 387 -7.05 9.37 18.17
C VAL A 387 -5.87 9.74 17.29
N TYR A 388 -6.02 9.53 15.98
CA TYR A 388 -4.98 9.82 14.99
C TYR A 388 -5.26 11.09 14.22
N GLN A 389 -4.27 11.94 14.13
CA GLN A 389 -4.25 13.11 13.25
C GLN A 389 -2.87 13.25 12.62
N ALA A 390 -2.78 13.07 11.30
CA ALA A 390 -1.51 13.18 10.59
C ALA A 390 -0.82 14.53 10.82
N ASP A 391 0.50 14.49 11.02
CA ASP A 391 1.33 15.66 11.20
C ASP A 391 1.15 16.67 10.05
N GLY A 392 1.11 17.96 10.42
CA GLY A 392 0.93 19.05 9.46
C GLY A 392 -0.47 19.18 8.86
N TYR A 393 -1.41 18.27 9.16
CA TYR A 393 -2.78 18.32 8.62
C TYR A 393 -3.49 19.64 8.93
N SER A 394 -3.45 20.08 10.19
CA SER A 394 -4.08 21.35 10.62
C SER A 394 -3.45 22.56 9.93
N LEU A 395 -2.13 22.57 9.77
CA LEU A 395 -1.40 23.63 9.07
C LEU A 395 -1.76 23.64 7.58
N SER A 396 -1.67 22.48 6.92
CA SER A 396 -1.96 22.38 5.48
C SER A 396 -3.42 22.74 5.15
N ARG A 397 -4.36 22.32 5.99
CA ARG A 397 -5.77 22.70 5.88
C ARG A 397 -5.94 24.23 6.00
N THR A 398 -5.30 24.85 6.98
CA THR A 398 -5.38 26.31 7.20
C THR A 398 -4.79 27.07 6.01
N VAL A 399 -3.60 26.66 5.53
CA VAL A 399 -2.95 27.27 4.36
C VAL A 399 -3.82 27.11 3.11
N THR A 400 -4.40 25.95 2.90
CA THR A 400 -5.28 25.68 1.75
C THR A 400 -6.51 26.57 1.78
N LEU A 401 -7.18 26.67 2.94
CA LEU A 401 -8.36 27.52 3.10
C LEU A 401 -8.02 29.00 2.91
N ALA A 402 -6.86 29.45 3.34
CA ALA A 402 -6.38 30.83 3.12
C ALA A 402 -6.00 31.09 1.65
N ALA A 403 -5.48 30.10 0.94
CA ALA A 403 -5.09 30.24 -0.46
C ALA A 403 -6.29 30.42 -1.41
N ILE A 404 -7.44 29.83 -1.09
CA ILE A 404 -8.65 29.91 -1.92
C ILE A 404 -9.09 31.38 -2.17
N PRO A 405 -9.30 32.23 -1.15
CA PRO A 405 -9.68 33.60 -1.38
C PRO A 405 -8.58 34.41 -2.06
N VAL A 406 -7.32 34.17 -1.76
CA VAL A 406 -6.18 34.82 -2.44
C VAL A 406 -6.21 34.51 -3.94
N PHE A 407 -6.41 33.27 -4.30
CA PHE A 407 -6.54 32.85 -5.69
C PHE A 407 -7.77 33.44 -6.38
N ALA A 408 -8.91 33.51 -5.69
CA ALA A 408 -10.12 34.14 -6.22
C ALA A 408 -9.91 35.65 -6.51
N VAL A 409 -9.22 36.37 -5.62
CA VAL A 409 -8.84 37.77 -5.81
C VAL A 409 -7.91 37.92 -7.00
N TYR A 410 -6.87 37.08 -7.10
CA TYR A 410 -5.97 37.06 -8.24
C TYR A 410 -6.72 36.85 -9.56
N CYS A 411 -7.61 35.89 -9.63
CA CYS A 411 -8.43 35.63 -10.80
C CYS A 411 -9.34 36.84 -11.14
N GLY A 412 -9.92 37.51 -10.14
CA GLY A 412 -10.71 38.73 -10.31
C GLY A 412 -9.90 39.85 -10.90
N PHE A 413 -8.68 40.12 -10.39
CA PHE A 413 -7.78 41.13 -10.94
C PHE A 413 -7.36 40.82 -12.38
N TRP A 414 -7.07 39.55 -12.68
CA TRP A 414 -6.69 39.13 -14.03
C TRP A 414 -7.85 39.28 -15.01
N TRP A 415 -9.11 38.97 -14.59
CA TRP A 415 -10.32 39.15 -15.38
C TRP A 415 -10.59 40.60 -15.67
N ASP A 416 -10.46 41.50 -14.69
CA ASP A 416 -10.64 42.94 -14.87
C ASP A 416 -9.58 43.53 -15.81
N ARG A 417 -8.31 43.12 -15.68
CA ARG A 417 -7.24 43.51 -16.60
C ARG A 417 -7.53 43.08 -18.04
N LYS A 418 -8.07 41.88 -18.22
CA LYS A 418 -8.41 41.36 -19.57
C LYS A 418 -9.53 42.16 -20.17
N LYS A 419 -10.57 42.48 -19.42
CA LYS A 419 -11.68 43.33 -19.88
C LYS A 419 -11.20 44.73 -20.30
N ARG A 420 -10.30 45.37 -19.57
CA ARG A 420 -9.76 46.70 -19.88
C ARG A 420 -8.84 46.72 -21.12
N LYS A 421 -8.31 45.59 -21.55
CA LYS A 421 -7.48 45.46 -22.78
C LYS A 421 -8.32 45.16 -24.02
N THR A 422 -9.56 44.75 -23.85
CA THR A 422 -10.49 44.41 -24.94
C THR A 422 -11.59 45.49 -25.16
N ALA A 423 -11.67 46.51 -24.27
CA ALA A 423 -12.42 47.75 -24.43
C ALA A 423 -11.48 48.86 -24.92
#